data_1bbc76cb38d57243ad2dba3fb12b543c
#
_entry.id   1bbc76cb38d57243ad2dba3fb12b543c
#
_cell.length_a   1.000
_cell.length_b   1.000
_cell.length_c   1.000
_cell.angle_alpha   90.00
_cell.angle_beta   90.00
_cell.angle_gamma   90.00
#
_symmetry.space_group_name_H-M   'P 1'
#
loop_
_entity.id
_entity.type
_entity.pdbx_description
1 polymer ?
#
loop_
_entity_poly.entity_id
_entity_poly.type
_entity_poly.pdbx_seq_one_letter_code
_entity_poly.pdbx_strand_id
1 'polypeptide(L)'
;EQHYVNPQLLRMSEETGIELICTNDVHYTYADDADAHDILLCIQTGKKVTDENRMRYTGGQYYLKSPEEMSDLFKYAPQAIANTEKIAQRCNVEIEFGVTKLPKFAVPEGYTSWTYLNYLCYEGLKKRYPNQAADISVEDFVRKAEEEAVEDRKDVVIKIARDTNNIFERLAYELSVIYSMGYVDYFLIVWDYINYAKRHDIPVGPGRGSAAGSIVSYCLE
;
A
#
# COMPACT_ATOMS: atom_id res chain seq x y z
N GLU A 1 -34.04 -11.48 -7.06
CA GLU A 1 -33.03 -12.53 -6.83
C GLU A 1 -33.00 -12.95 -5.34
N GLN A 2 -32.87 -12.04 -4.36
CA GLN A 2 -32.80 -12.37 -2.91
C GLN A 2 -34.02 -13.18 -2.42
N HIS A 3 -35.23 -12.85 -2.83
CA HIS A 3 -36.45 -13.61 -2.48
C HIS A 3 -36.40 -15.07 -2.94
N TYR A 4 -35.62 -15.38 -3.95
CA TYR A 4 -35.42 -16.75 -4.43
C TYR A 4 -34.24 -17.44 -3.70
N VAL A 5 -33.15 -16.73 -3.44
CA VAL A 5 -31.92 -17.28 -2.86
C VAL A 5 -32.06 -17.50 -1.34
N ASN A 6 -32.60 -16.54 -0.59
CA ASN A 6 -32.68 -16.60 0.87
C ASN A 6 -33.38 -17.86 1.41
N PRO A 7 -34.52 -18.32 0.85
CA PRO A 7 -35.12 -19.59 1.28
C PRO A 7 -34.22 -20.80 1.07
N GLN A 8 -33.37 -20.80 0.03
CA GLN A 8 -32.41 -21.88 -0.20
C GLN A 8 -31.28 -21.86 0.84
N LEU A 9 -30.80 -20.67 1.21
CA LEU A 9 -29.78 -20.51 2.25
C LEU A 9 -30.32 -20.97 3.62
N LEU A 10 -31.55 -20.66 3.95
CA LEU A 10 -32.21 -21.17 5.18
C LEU A 10 -32.21 -22.71 5.20
N ARG A 11 -32.66 -23.33 4.12
CA ARG A 11 -32.66 -24.80 4.01
C ARG A 11 -31.25 -25.38 4.10
N MET A 12 -30.28 -24.79 3.42
CA MET A 12 -28.88 -25.24 3.51
C MET A 12 -28.33 -25.14 4.94
N SER A 13 -28.70 -24.08 5.67
CA SER A 13 -28.32 -23.92 7.08
C SER A 13 -28.92 -25.04 7.94
N GLU A 14 -30.20 -25.37 7.74
CA GLU A 14 -30.86 -26.47 8.46
C GLU A 14 -30.21 -27.84 8.13
N GLU A 15 -29.91 -28.10 6.85
CA GLU A 15 -29.31 -29.36 6.41
C GLU A 15 -27.86 -29.56 6.87
N THR A 16 -27.09 -28.46 6.95
CA THR A 16 -25.63 -28.51 7.24
C THR A 16 -25.28 -28.17 8.69
N GLY A 17 -26.18 -27.53 9.42
CA GLY A 17 -25.93 -26.97 10.75
C GLY A 17 -25.04 -25.71 10.74
N ILE A 18 -24.77 -25.12 9.56
CA ILE A 18 -23.99 -23.88 9.44
C ILE A 18 -24.89 -22.68 9.76
N GLU A 19 -24.50 -21.88 10.75
CA GLU A 19 -25.25 -20.69 11.16
C GLU A 19 -25.20 -19.61 10.08
N LEU A 20 -26.34 -18.91 9.88
CA LEU A 20 -26.44 -17.77 8.98
C LEU A 20 -26.14 -16.46 9.68
N ILE A 21 -25.70 -15.48 8.91
CA ILE A 21 -25.62 -14.07 9.29
C ILE A 21 -26.44 -13.21 8.31
N CYS A 22 -26.90 -12.04 8.77
CA CYS A 22 -27.53 -11.06 7.90
C CYS A 22 -26.50 -10.03 7.43
N THR A 23 -26.54 -9.71 6.15
CA THR A 23 -25.74 -8.65 5.54
C THR A 23 -26.62 -7.73 4.70
N ASN A 24 -26.19 -6.48 4.54
CA ASN A 24 -26.77 -5.54 3.59
C ASN A 24 -25.64 -5.08 2.65
N ASP A 25 -25.90 -5.03 1.38
CA ASP A 25 -24.97 -4.61 0.33
C ASP A 25 -24.75 -3.08 0.38
N VAL A 26 -24.09 -2.59 1.45
CA VAL A 26 -23.96 -1.17 1.75
C VAL A 26 -22.97 -0.51 0.79
N HIS A 27 -23.42 0.53 0.10
CA HIS A 27 -22.61 1.32 -0.84
C HIS A 27 -22.53 2.80 -0.47
N TYR A 28 -23.41 3.28 0.41
CA TYR A 28 -23.44 4.66 0.92
C TYR A 28 -24.02 4.71 2.33
N THR A 29 -23.80 5.82 3.03
CA THR A 29 -24.11 5.93 4.46
C THR A 29 -25.58 6.21 4.73
N TYR A 30 -26.16 7.21 4.09
CA TYR A 30 -27.52 7.65 4.34
C TYR A 30 -28.44 7.32 3.16
N ALA A 31 -29.72 7.12 3.43
CA ALA A 31 -30.71 6.81 2.39
C ALA A 31 -30.76 7.86 1.27
N ASP A 32 -30.56 9.14 1.62
CA ASP A 32 -30.56 10.27 0.69
C ASP A 32 -29.31 10.34 -0.20
N ASP A 33 -28.26 9.55 0.11
CA ASP A 33 -27.02 9.52 -0.68
C ASP A 33 -27.15 8.71 -1.99
N ALA A 34 -28.30 8.11 -2.27
CA ALA A 34 -28.52 7.27 -3.45
C ALA A 34 -28.24 8.01 -4.75
N ASP A 35 -28.64 9.27 -4.88
CA ASP A 35 -28.41 10.08 -6.07
C ASP A 35 -26.92 10.48 -6.21
N ALA A 36 -26.26 10.80 -5.11
CA ALA A 36 -24.82 11.09 -5.10
C ALA A 36 -24.01 9.86 -5.52
N HIS A 37 -24.39 8.68 -5.04
CA HIS A 37 -23.77 7.41 -5.44
C HIS A 37 -23.98 7.12 -6.94
N ASP A 38 -25.16 7.39 -7.49
CA ASP A 38 -25.43 7.23 -8.93
C ASP A 38 -24.53 8.13 -9.79
N ILE A 39 -24.24 9.36 -9.32
CA ILE A 39 -23.30 10.26 -9.97
C ILE A 39 -21.86 9.71 -9.89
N LEU A 40 -21.44 9.15 -8.75
CA LEU A 40 -20.12 8.53 -8.60
C LEU A 40 -19.93 7.36 -9.56
N LEU A 41 -20.95 6.53 -9.76
CA LEU A 41 -20.95 5.45 -10.76
C LEU A 41 -20.75 5.99 -12.18
N CYS A 42 -21.37 7.11 -12.50
CA CYS A 42 -21.17 7.77 -13.80
C CYS A 42 -19.72 8.22 -14.00
N ILE A 43 -19.12 8.84 -12.98
CA ILE A 43 -17.71 9.27 -13.00
C ILE A 43 -16.79 8.05 -13.19
N GLN A 44 -16.99 7.00 -12.41
CA GLN A 44 -16.19 5.78 -12.46
C GLN A 44 -16.24 5.09 -13.82
N THR A 45 -17.41 5.08 -14.47
CA THR A 45 -17.64 4.37 -15.72
C THR A 45 -17.53 5.25 -16.97
N GLY A 46 -17.25 6.54 -16.82
CA GLY A 46 -17.17 7.50 -17.92
C GLY A 46 -18.53 7.72 -18.61
N LYS A 47 -19.63 7.61 -17.87
CA LYS A 47 -21.01 7.76 -18.34
C LYS A 47 -21.66 9.04 -17.84
N LYS A 48 -22.76 9.42 -18.46
CA LYS A 48 -23.61 10.54 -18.02
C LYS A 48 -24.85 10.01 -17.31
N VAL A 49 -25.41 10.79 -16.41
CA VAL A 49 -26.67 10.46 -15.69
C VAL A 49 -27.82 10.20 -16.65
N THR A 50 -27.83 10.87 -17.82
CA THR A 50 -28.82 10.73 -18.87
C THR A 50 -28.67 9.48 -19.74
N ASP A 51 -27.54 8.77 -19.65
CA ASP A 51 -27.32 7.57 -20.45
C ASP A 51 -28.25 6.43 -19.98
N GLU A 52 -28.95 5.79 -20.91
CA GLU A 52 -29.89 4.69 -20.59
C GLU A 52 -29.14 3.41 -20.25
N ASN A 53 -28.10 3.08 -21.01
CA ASN A 53 -27.31 1.85 -20.82
C ASN A 53 -26.06 2.13 -19.99
N ARG A 54 -26.23 2.15 -18.67
CA ARG A 54 -25.15 2.34 -17.69
C ARG A 54 -25.40 1.55 -16.41
N MET A 55 -24.36 1.38 -15.61
CA MET A 55 -24.46 0.79 -14.30
C MET A 55 -25.31 1.67 -13.38
N ARG A 56 -26.28 1.05 -12.68
CA ARG A 56 -27.14 1.70 -11.70
C ARG A 56 -27.47 0.75 -10.56
N TYR A 57 -27.58 1.31 -9.38
CA TYR A 57 -28.17 0.66 -8.22
C TYR A 57 -29.59 1.18 -8.03
N THR A 58 -30.56 0.35 -8.35
CA THR A 58 -31.96 0.76 -8.29
C THR A 58 -32.58 0.48 -6.92
N GLY A 59 -33.56 1.30 -6.51
CA GLY A 59 -34.38 1.07 -5.31
C GLY A 59 -33.89 1.76 -4.03
N GLY A 60 -32.71 2.42 -4.03
CA GLY A 60 -32.25 3.26 -2.91
C GLY A 60 -32.03 2.53 -1.59
N GLN A 61 -31.82 1.20 -1.61
CA GLN A 61 -31.75 0.38 -0.40
C GLN A 61 -30.34 -0.01 0.04
N TYR A 62 -29.31 0.58 -0.56
CA TYR A 62 -27.90 0.24 -0.35
C TYR A 62 -27.21 1.12 0.70
N TYR A 63 -28.00 1.75 1.59
CA TYR A 63 -27.51 2.56 2.71
C TYR A 63 -27.25 1.72 3.96
N LEU A 64 -26.51 2.28 4.91
CA LEU A 64 -26.24 1.66 6.20
C LEU A 64 -27.51 1.71 7.07
N LYS A 65 -28.19 0.58 7.18
CA LYS A 65 -29.44 0.45 7.93
C LYS A 65 -29.22 0.35 9.43
N SER A 66 -30.18 0.84 10.20
CA SER A 66 -30.20 0.64 11.64
C SER A 66 -30.43 -0.83 12.02
N PRO A 67 -30.11 -1.23 13.27
CA PRO A 67 -30.44 -2.58 13.77
C PRO A 67 -31.95 -2.92 13.66
N GLU A 68 -32.81 -1.94 13.88
CA GLU A 68 -34.27 -2.08 13.79
C GLU A 68 -34.69 -2.34 12.34
N GLU A 69 -34.17 -1.56 11.38
CA GLU A 69 -34.45 -1.74 9.96
C GLU A 69 -33.96 -3.11 9.46
N MET A 70 -32.76 -3.53 9.90
CA MET A 70 -32.25 -4.86 9.55
C MET A 70 -33.10 -5.97 10.17
N SER A 71 -33.55 -5.81 11.42
CA SER A 71 -34.44 -6.78 12.10
C SER A 71 -35.78 -6.89 11.39
N ASP A 72 -36.31 -5.78 10.89
CA ASP A 72 -37.54 -5.76 10.11
C ASP A 72 -37.41 -6.46 8.76
N LEU A 73 -36.29 -6.29 8.07
CA LEU A 73 -36.02 -6.98 6.82
C LEU A 73 -35.86 -8.49 6.96
N PHE A 74 -35.29 -8.95 8.08
CA PHE A 74 -34.96 -10.35 8.34
C PHE A 74 -35.81 -10.97 9.46
N LYS A 75 -37.08 -10.55 9.61
CA LYS A 75 -38.04 -11.12 10.59
C LYS A 75 -38.16 -12.65 10.51
N TYR A 76 -37.93 -13.21 9.34
CA TYR A 76 -37.97 -14.65 9.07
C TYR A 76 -36.73 -15.41 9.54
N ALA A 77 -35.64 -14.71 9.91
CA ALA A 77 -34.37 -15.31 10.34
C ALA A 77 -33.74 -14.49 11.52
N PRO A 78 -34.42 -14.31 12.67
CA PRO A 78 -33.94 -13.45 13.76
C PRO A 78 -32.59 -13.94 14.35
N GLN A 79 -32.33 -15.24 14.31
CA GLN A 79 -31.05 -15.80 14.74
C GLN A 79 -29.88 -15.33 13.87
N ALA A 80 -30.12 -15.04 12.60
CA ALA A 80 -29.07 -14.55 11.69
C ALA A 80 -28.66 -13.10 12.04
N ILE A 81 -29.54 -12.29 12.59
CA ILE A 81 -29.21 -10.99 13.17
C ILE A 81 -28.32 -11.17 14.42
N ALA A 82 -28.73 -12.02 15.36
CA ALA A 82 -27.97 -12.27 16.61
C ALA A 82 -26.58 -12.88 16.32
N ASN A 83 -26.44 -13.69 15.28
CA ASN A 83 -25.19 -14.30 14.90
C ASN A 83 -24.13 -13.29 14.40
N THR A 84 -24.51 -12.10 13.93
CA THR A 84 -23.54 -11.03 13.58
C THR A 84 -22.74 -10.60 14.81
N GLU A 85 -23.39 -10.48 15.97
CA GLU A 85 -22.72 -10.17 17.23
C GLU A 85 -21.80 -11.32 17.68
N LYS A 86 -22.24 -12.58 17.56
CA LYS A 86 -21.40 -13.75 17.86
C LYS A 86 -20.12 -13.76 17.03
N ILE A 87 -20.21 -13.40 15.74
CA ILE A 87 -19.02 -13.30 14.87
C ILE A 87 -18.12 -12.16 15.34
N ALA A 88 -18.67 -10.98 15.64
CA ALA A 88 -17.91 -9.85 16.15
C ALA A 88 -17.14 -10.20 17.44
N GLN A 89 -17.77 -10.90 18.37
CA GLN A 89 -17.14 -11.35 19.63
C GLN A 89 -16.00 -12.38 19.42
N ARG A 90 -16.02 -13.12 18.31
CA ARG A 90 -14.92 -14.04 17.91
C ARG A 90 -13.77 -13.36 17.24
N CYS A 91 -13.94 -12.13 16.75
CA CYS A 91 -12.92 -11.35 16.07
C CYS A 91 -12.14 -10.53 17.12
N ASN A 92 -10.94 -11.02 17.48
CA ASN A 92 -10.01 -10.35 18.39
C ASN A 92 -8.73 -10.08 17.62
N VAL A 93 -8.66 -8.91 16.98
CA VAL A 93 -7.50 -8.50 16.16
C VAL A 93 -6.83 -7.32 16.83
N GLU A 94 -5.57 -7.50 17.20
CA GLU A 94 -4.70 -6.43 17.64
C GLU A 94 -3.79 -6.01 16.47
N ILE A 95 -3.86 -4.74 16.09
CA ILE A 95 -2.98 -4.16 15.08
C ILE A 95 -1.82 -3.48 15.81
N GLU A 96 -0.64 -4.03 15.62
CA GLU A 96 0.59 -3.53 16.20
C GLU A 96 1.09 -2.32 15.39
N PHE A 97 0.88 -1.11 15.93
CA PHE A 97 1.31 0.13 15.30
C PHE A 97 2.77 0.48 15.65
N GLY A 98 3.47 1.15 14.73
CA GLY A 98 4.83 1.64 14.94
C GLY A 98 5.91 0.57 14.89
N VAL A 99 5.57 -0.68 14.59
CA VAL A 99 6.52 -1.77 14.43
C VAL A 99 6.67 -2.13 12.95
N THR A 100 7.84 -1.84 12.41
CA THR A 100 8.18 -2.19 11.03
C THR A 100 8.48 -3.69 10.94
N LYS A 101 7.69 -4.44 10.17
CA LYS A 101 7.85 -5.89 9.98
C LYS A 101 8.54 -6.23 8.64
N LEU A 102 9.41 -5.35 8.17
CA LEU A 102 10.20 -5.61 6.97
C LEU A 102 11.28 -6.66 7.27
N PRO A 103 11.50 -7.64 6.40
CA PRO A 103 12.62 -8.55 6.53
C PRO A 103 13.94 -7.83 6.38
N LYS A 104 14.99 -8.35 7.01
CA LYS A 104 16.35 -7.84 6.82
C LYS A 104 16.96 -8.45 5.58
N PHE A 105 17.64 -7.62 4.80
CA PHE A 105 18.41 -8.05 3.63
C PHE A 105 19.76 -8.63 4.08
N ALA A 106 20.17 -9.77 3.51
CA ALA A 106 21.49 -10.35 3.76
C ALA A 106 22.53 -9.60 2.91
N VAL A 107 23.36 -8.80 3.58
CA VAL A 107 24.44 -8.04 2.92
C VAL A 107 25.73 -8.83 2.86
N PRO A 108 26.65 -8.52 1.91
CA PRO A 108 28.01 -9.11 1.89
C PRO A 108 28.79 -8.82 3.20
N GLU A 109 29.78 -9.68 3.48
CA GLU A 109 30.66 -9.49 4.62
C GLU A 109 31.38 -8.13 4.55
N GLY A 110 31.46 -7.46 5.70
CA GLY A 110 32.05 -6.11 5.81
C GLY A 110 31.09 -4.96 5.58
N TYR A 111 29.82 -5.24 5.23
CA TYR A 111 28.80 -4.20 5.04
C TYR A 111 27.68 -4.29 6.07
N THR A 112 27.14 -3.14 6.44
CA THR A 112 25.79 -3.02 6.99
C THR A 112 24.79 -2.80 5.84
N SER A 113 23.47 -3.00 6.08
CA SER A 113 22.46 -2.68 5.04
C SER A 113 22.61 -1.22 4.56
N TRP A 114 22.91 -0.30 5.47
CA TRP A 114 23.09 1.11 5.17
C TRP A 114 24.29 1.37 4.26
N THR A 115 25.48 0.87 4.64
CA THR A 115 26.69 1.09 3.85
C THR A 115 26.63 0.37 2.51
N TYR A 116 25.97 -0.79 2.44
CA TYR A 116 25.78 -1.49 1.18
C TYR A 116 24.83 -0.75 0.23
N LEU A 117 23.73 -0.20 0.73
CA LEU A 117 22.85 0.64 -0.08
C LEU A 117 23.58 1.87 -0.64
N ASN A 118 24.37 2.55 0.20
CA ASN A 118 25.20 3.69 -0.22
C ASN A 118 26.20 3.29 -1.31
N TYR A 119 26.89 2.17 -1.12
CA TYR A 119 27.83 1.62 -2.11
C TYR A 119 27.14 1.39 -3.46
N LEU A 120 25.99 0.71 -3.48
CA LEU A 120 25.24 0.44 -4.72
C LEU A 120 24.78 1.72 -5.40
N CYS A 121 24.26 2.67 -4.62
CA CYS A 121 23.85 3.97 -5.16
C CYS A 121 25.01 4.76 -5.75
N TYR A 122 26.18 4.70 -5.11
CA TYR A 122 27.36 5.36 -5.62
C TYR A 122 27.85 4.74 -6.93
N GLU A 123 27.95 3.42 -7.01
CA GLU A 123 28.31 2.72 -8.25
C GLU A 123 27.32 3.03 -9.39
N GLY A 124 26.01 3.05 -9.07
CA GLY A 124 24.98 3.47 -10.03
C GLY A 124 25.13 4.93 -10.47
N LEU A 125 25.48 5.83 -9.54
CA LEU A 125 25.71 7.23 -9.85
C LEU A 125 26.88 7.42 -10.81
N LYS A 126 28.00 6.72 -10.58
CA LYS A 126 29.17 6.73 -11.48
C LYS A 126 28.80 6.26 -12.90
N LYS A 127 28.00 5.20 -12.99
CA LYS A 127 27.56 4.65 -14.28
C LYS A 127 26.68 5.65 -15.05
N ARG A 128 25.79 6.37 -14.33
CA ARG A 128 24.80 7.28 -14.94
C ARG A 128 25.30 8.71 -15.14
N TYR A 129 26.23 9.15 -14.29
CA TYR A 129 26.79 10.52 -14.30
C TYR A 129 28.32 10.50 -14.21
N PRO A 130 29.03 9.87 -15.18
CA PRO A 130 30.47 9.64 -15.11
C PRO A 130 31.28 10.94 -14.99
N ASN A 131 30.80 12.03 -15.58
CA ASN A 131 31.50 13.31 -15.55
C ASN A 131 31.36 14.09 -14.24
N GLN A 132 30.38 13.73 -13.41
CA GLN A 132 30.10 14.42 -12.13
C GLN A 132 30.57 13.61 -10.93
N ALA A 133 30.72 12.29 -11.09
CA ALA A 133 31.10 11.36 -10.04
C ALA A 133 32.63 11.14 -9.91
N ALA A 134 33.45 11.80 -10.75
CA ALA A 134 34.89 11.53 -10.86
C ALA A 134 35.72 11.94 -9.64
N ASP A 135 35.23 12.84 -8.79
CA ASP A 135 36.02 13.48 -7.74
C ASP A 135 35.86 12.87 -6.33
N ILE A 136 35.02 11.83 -6.17
CA ILE A 136 34.77 11.20 -4.86
C ILE A 136 35.05 9.70 -4.97
N SER A 137 35.87 9.16 -4.06
CA SER A 137 36.09 7.71 -3.99
C SER A 137 34.88 7.00 -3.36
N VAL A 138 34.69 5.71 -3.73
CA VAL A 138 33.64 4.87 -3.10
C VAL A 138 33.85 4.77 -1.60
N GLU A 139 35.12 4.57 -1.21
CA GLU A 139 35.54 4.41 0.18
C GLU A 139 35.19 5.66 1.01
N ASP A 140 35.46 6.85 0.46
CA ASP A 140 35.13 8.11 1.14
C ASP A 140 33.63 8.33 1.24
N PHE A 141 32.86 7.93 0.22
CA PHE A 141 31.39 8.03 0.24
C PHE A 141 30.78 7.08 1.28
N VAL A 142 31.22 5.81 1.31
CA VAL A 142 30.74 4.81 2.28
C VAL A 142 31.15 5.22 3.71
N ARG A 143 32.39 5.65 3.93
CA ARG A 143 32.86 6.15 5.23
C ARG A 143 32.01 7.33 5.72
N LYS A 144 31.70 8.28 4.85
CA LYS A 144 30.83 9.40 5.18
C LYS A 144 29.42 8.96 5.56
N ALA A 145 28.90 7.94 4.86
CA ALA A 145 27.61 7.35 5.20
C ALA A 145 27.63 6.64 6.57
N GLU A 146 28.74 5.98 6.92
CA GLU A 146 28.93 5.37 8.24
C GLU A 146 29.00 6.41 9.36
N GLU A 147 29.75 7.47 9.17
CA GLU A 147 29.85 8.59 10.12
C GLU A 147 28.48 9.26 10.33
N GLU A 148 27.71 9.42 9.27
CA GLU A 148 26.36 10.00 9.32
C GLU A 148 25.31 9.06 9.96
N ALA A 149 25.50 7.74 9.88
CA ALA A 149 24.57 6.77 10.45
C ALA A 149 24.63 6.68 11.99
N VAL A 150 25.75 7.08 12.60
CA VAL A 150 25.98 7.01 14.06
C VAL A 150 25.25 8.12 14.82
N GLU A 151 24.95 9.23 14.19
CA GLU A 151 24.17 10.30 14.81
C GLU A 151 22.65 10.08 14.59
N ASP A 152 21.88 10.06 15.69
CA ASP A 152 20.41 9.98 15.70
C ASP A 152 19.82 11.27 15.13
N ARG A 153 19.80 11.38 13.78
CA ARG A 153 19.51 12.60 13.01
C ARG A 153 18.06 12.74 12.57
N LYS A 154 17.10 12.34 13.38
CA LYS A 154 15.68 12.61 13.07
C LYS A 154 15.41 14.09 12.77
N ASP A 155 16.21 14.99 13.33
CA ASP A 155 16.04 16.44 13.20
C ASP A 155 16.90 17.12 12.11
N VAL A 156 17.94 16.47 11.60
CA VAL A 156 18.91 17.06 10.65
C VAL A 156 18.49 16.88 9.18
N VAL A 157 17.70 15.85 8.89
CA VAL A 157 17.20 15.50 7.53
C VAL A 157 16.42 16.65 6.87
N ILE A 158 15.84 17.56 7.66
CA ILE A 158 14.97 18.64 7.15
C ILE A 158 15.77 19.82 6.56
N LYS A 159 17.09 19.92 6.77
CA LYS A 159 17.91 21.06 6.35
C LYS A 159 18.65 20.92 5.03
N ILE A 160 18.75 19.71 4.47
CA ILE A 160 19.35 19.54 3.14
C ILE A 160 18.32 19.98 2.10
N ALA A 161 18.69 20.96 1.29
CA ALA A 161 17.79 21.63 0.38
C ALA A 161 17.02 20.67 -0.54
N ARG A 162 15.68 20.72 -0.49
CA ARG A 162 14.80 20.00 -1.41
C ARG A 162 15.05 20.34 -2.89
N ASP A 163 15.60 21.53 -3.14
CA ASP A 163 15.74 22.15 -4.46
C ASP A 163 17.21 22.29 -4.89
N THR A 164 18.07 21.33 -4.51
CA THR A 164 19.46 21.34 -5.00
C THR A 164 19.56 20.79 -6.43
N ASN A 165 20.31 21.49 -7.28
CA ASN A 165 20.72 20.99 -8.61
C ASN A 165 21.94 20.08 -8.53
N ASN A 166 22.53 19.89 -7.35
CA ASN A 166 23.66 18.99 -7.10
C ASN A 166 23.15 17.57 -6.88
N ILE A 167 23.50 16.66 -7.78
CA ILE A 167 23.04 15.27 -7.72
C ILE A 167 23.52 14.51 -6.49
N PHE A 168 24.70 14.85 -5.97
CA PHE A 168 25.24 14.22 -4.74
C PHE A 168 24.47 14.65 -3.51
N GLU A 169 24.16 15.95 -3.39
CA GLU A 169 23.35 16.45 -2.29
C GLU A 169 21.93 15.85 -2.36
N ARG A 170 21.38 15.74 -3.56
CA ARG A 170 20.07 15.11 -3.75
C ARG A 170 20.09 13.63 -3.37
N LEU A 171 21.11 12.88 -3.78
CA LEU A 171 21.26 11.47 -3.42
C LEU A 171 21.42 11.31 -1.89
N ALA A 172 22.28 12.11 -1.27
CA ALA A 172 22.47 12.09 0.18
C ALA A 172 21.17 12.41 0.94
N TYR A 173 20.41 13.39 0.47
CA TYR A 173 19.12 13.73 1.03
C TYR A 173 18.12 12.57 0.96
N GLU A 174 17.94 11.95 -0.21
CA GLU A 174 17.00 10.83 -0.36
C GLU A 174 17.42 9.60 0.45
N LEU A 175 18.72 9.28 0.47
CA LEU A 175 19.25 8.20 1.31
C LEU A 175 19.00 8.46 2.79
N SER A 176 19.19 9.68 3.28
CA SER A 176 18.94 10.02 4.68
C SER A 176 17.46 9.89 5.05
N VAL A 177 16.54 10.24 4.16
CA VAL A 177 15.10 10.04 4.36
C VAL A 177 14.77 8.54 4.43
N ILE A 178 15.32 7.74 3.51
CA ILE A 178 15.13 6.28 3.49
C ILE A 178 15.63 5.65 4.79
N TYR A 179 16.78 6.09 5.26
CA TYR A 179 17.39 5.63 6.52
C TYR A 179 16.52 5.99 7.72
N SER A 180 16.13 7.26 7.85
CA SER A 180 15.34 7.75 9.00
C SER A 180 13.96 7.09 9.09
N MET A 181 13.40 6.70 7.95
CA MET A 181 12.12 5.99 7.88
C MET A 181 12.24 4.46 8.03
N GLY A 182 13.47 3.91 8.13
CA GLY A 182 13.70 2.47 8.29
C GLY A 182 13.46 1.63 7.04
N TYR A 183 13.58 2.22 5.83
CA TYR A 183 13.32 1.53 4.56
C TYR A 183 14.57 1.06 3.82
N VAL A 184 15.75 1.06 4.45
CA VAL A 184 17.01 0.64 3.83
C VAL A 184 16.92 -0.78 3.27
N ASP A 185 16.51 -1.74 4.10
CA ASP A 185 16.37 -3.14 3.68
C ASP A 185 15.31 -3.32 2.59
N TYR A 186 14.24 -2.51 2.61
CA TYR A 186 13.22 -2.53 1.54
C TYR A 186 13.84 -2.17 0.17
N PHE A 187 14.65 -1.12 0.10
CA PHE A 187 15.31 -0.73 -1.14
C PHE A 187 16.30 -1.79 -1.62
N LEU A 188 17.02 -2.45 -0.72
CA LEU A 188 17.94 -3.54 -1.06
C LEU A 188 17.18 -4.78 -1.59
N ILE A 189 16.07 -5.15 -0.97
CA ILE A 189 15.24 -6.27 -1.42
C ILE A 189 14.66 -5.98 -2.82
N VAL A 190 14.14 -4.77 -3.04
CA VAL A 190 13.60 -4.37 -4.35
C VAL A 190 14.69 -4.37 -5.42
N TRP A 191 15.86 -3.82 -5.11
CA TRP A 191 17.02 -3.86 -5.99
C TRP A 191 17.42 -5.28 -6.34
N ASP A 192 17.49 -6.18 -5.38
CA ASP A 192 17.97 -7.55 -5.59
C ASP A 192 17.11 -8.31 -6.61
N TYR A 193 15.80 -8.32 -6.44
CA TYR A 193 14.94 -9.06 -7.38
C TYR A 193 14.85 -8.39 -8.76
N ILE A 194 14.93 -7.04 -8.84
CA ILE A 194 15.00 -6.33 -10.12
C ILE A 194 16.32 -6.65 -10.84
N ASN A 195 17.43 -6.57 -10.12
CA ASN A 195 18.76 -6.89 -10.64
C ASN A 195 18.87 -8.37 -11.05
N TYR A 196 18.26 -9.30 -10.29
CA TYR A 196 18.16 -10.69 -10.68
C TYR A 196 17.41 -10.84 -12.02
N ALA A 197 16.25 -10.21 -12.15
CA ALA A 197 15.45 -10.27 -13.35
C ALA A 197 16.23 -9.74 -14.59
N LYS A 198 16.88 -8.58 -14.46
CA LYS A 198 17.68 -7.97 -15.53
C LYS A 198 18.87 -8.85 -15.95
N ARG A 199 19.55 -9.49 -14.98
CA ARG A 199 20.68 -10.40 -15.27
C ARG A 199 20.26 -11.71 -15.94
N HIS A 200 18.98 -12.07 -15.87
CA HIS A 200 18.41 -13.28 -16.47
C HIS A 200 17.52 -13.00 -17.67
N ASP A 201 17.65 -11.80 -18.26
CA ASP A 201 16.87 -11.36 -19.43
C ASP A 201 15.35 -11.43 -19.21
N ILE A 202 14.90 -11.27 -17.94
CA ILE A 202 13.50 -11.19 -17.60
C ILE A 202 13.06 -9.73 -17.70
N PRO A 203 12.04 -9.40 -18.53
CA PRO A 203 11.57 -8.03 -18.69
C PRO A 203 11.08 -7.42 -17.36
N VAL A 204 11.54 -6.22 -17.08
CA VAL A 204 11.11 -5.43 -15.92
C VAL A 204 10.41 -4.18 -16.41
N GLY A 205 9.19 -3.93 -15.93
CA GLY A 205 8.44 -2.72 -16.25
C GLY A 205 9.10 -1.45 -15.68
N PRO A 206 8.82 -0.27 -16.26
CA PRO A 206 9.50 1.00 -15.89
C PRO A 206 9.09 1.53 -14.51
N GLY A 207 8.29 0.80 -13.75
CA GLY A 207 7.74 1.26 -12.48
C GLY A 207 6.51 2.17 -12.63
N ARG A 208 5.99 2.62 -11.49
CA ARG A 208 4.81 3.51 -11.42
C ARG A 208 4.87 4.41 -10.19
N GLY A 209 4.10 5.49 -10.22
CA GLY A 209 3.98 6.41 -9.10
C GLY A 209 5.21 7.31 -8.92
N SER A 210 5.36 7.89 -7.75
CA SER A 210 6.40 8.88 -7.42
C SER A 210 7.81 8.30 -7.31
N ALA A 211 7.95 6.99 -7.10
CA ALA A 211 9.25 6.30 -7.00
C ALA A 211 10.11 6.47 -8.26
N ALA A 212 9.48 6.66 -9.44
CA ALA A 212 10.18 6.96 -10.68
C ALA A 212 10.97 8.28 -10.65
N GLY A 213 10.64 9.21 -9.74
CA GLY A 213 11.36 10.47 -9.55
C GLY A 213 12.50 10.41 -8.52
N SER A 214 12.77 9.23 -7.92
CA SER A 214 13.84 9.05 -6.93
C SER A 214 15.19 8.85 -7.59
N ILE A 215 16.20 9.63 -7.19
CA ILE A 215 17.57 9.41 -7.65
C ILE A 215 18.17 8.12 -7.07
N VAL A 216 17.75 7.72 -5.87
CA VAL A 216 18.16 6.43 -5.28
C VAL A 216 17.67 5.28 -6.15
N SER A 217 16.36 5.26 -6.51
CA SER A 217 15.80 4.25 -7.40
C SER A 217 16.50 4.25 -8.77
N TYR A 218 16.82 5.43 -9.30
CA TYR A 218 17.52 5.58 -10.57
C TYR A 218 18.97 5.07 -10.53
N CYS A 219 19.67 5.21 -9.41
CA CYS A 219 21.01 4.65 -9.21
C CYS A 219 21.00 3.13 -9.04
N LEU A 220 19.93 2.59 -8.45
CA LEU A 220 19.77 1.14 -8.22
C LEU A 220 19.34 0.35 -9.47
N GLU A 221 19.04 1.03 -10.57
CA GLU A 221 18.54 0.49 -11.87
C GLU A 221 17.04 0.20 -11.87
#